data_0df1f30512aa9efa4bba28c6f51b0f38
#
_entry.id   0df1f30512aa9efa4bba28c6f51b0f38
#
_cell.length_a   1.000
_cell.length_b   1.000
_cell.length_c   1.000
_cell.angle_alpha   90.00
_cell.angle_beta   90.00
_cell.angle_gamma   90.00
#
_symmetry.space_group_name_H-M   'P 1'
#
loop_
_entity.id
_entity.type
_entity.pdbx_description
1 polymer ?
#
loop_
_entity_poly.entity_id
_entity_poly.type
_entity_poly.pdbx_seq_one_letter_code
_entity_poly.pdbx_strand_id
1 'polypeptide(L)'
;MAVGYNPSIVSDGLVFFLDPANRRSYSGSGLTANGLVGGINGSLVNGTGFTSSNNGCFVFDGSNDYINVPSITSISGDFSVLIWFKTATTNPTFTRLLDFDYINGFWLGNSSSATSWGGGIRESGAPYGIFIPFTDNEWHFLVSVRSNTTHYIYRDGIANFTSNTVSSNSLSNSTLVIGSTGSGFNFNGNISQVQIYNRALTQQEILQNFNATRFRYGI
;
A
#
# COMPACT_ATOMS: atom_id res chain seq x y z
N MET A 1 -16.15 33.57 -0.57
CA MET A 1 -16.20 32.11 -0.42
C MET A 1 -14.94 31.53 -1.03
N ALA A 2 -14.06 30.94 -0.21
CA ALA A 2 -12.92 30.22 -0.76
C ALA A 2 -13.46 28.92 -1.39
N VAL A 3 -13.30 28.78 -2.69
CA VAL A 3 -13.56 27.51 -3.36
C VAL A 3 -12.45 26.57 -2.91
N GLY A 4 -12.75 25.65 -2.00
CA GLY A 4 -11.82 24.62 -1.59
C GLY A 4 -11.49 23.75 -2.80
N TYR A 5 -10.36 23.99 -3.43
CA TYR A 5 -9.85 23.14 -4.50
C TYR A 5 -9.32 21.85 -3.85
N ASN A 6 -10.11 20.79 -3.97
CA ASN A 6 -9.64 19.46 -3.54
C ASN A 6 -8.76 18.92 -4.67
N PRO A 7 -7.43 18.74 -4.46
CA PRO A 7 -6.56 18.26 -5.52
C PRO A 7 -6.99 16.84 -5.95
N SER A 8 -6.85 16.55 -7.24
CA SER A 8 -6.92 15.16 -7.72
C SER A 8 -5.63 14.42 -7.40
N ILE A 9 -5.72 13.08 -7.31
CA ILE A 9 -4.51 12.27 -7.22
C ILE A 9 -3.64 12.43 -8.47
N VAL A 10 -2.35 12.20 -8.33
CA VAL A 10 -1.40 12.18 -9.45
C VAL A 10 -1.76 11.00 -10.35
N SER A 11 -1.88 11.22 -11.65
CA SER A 11 -2.21 10.17 -12.63
C SER A 11 -1.01 9.73 -13.47
N ASP A 12 0.00 10.59 -13.61
CA ASP A 12 1.20 10.29 -14.36
C ASP A 12 2.01 9.16 -13.69
N GLY A 13 2.28 8.10 -14.44
CA GLY A 13 2.96 6.90 -13.95
C GLY A 13 2.12 5.97 -13.09
N LEU A 14 0.82 6.25 -12.87
CA LEU A 14 -0.08 5.38 -12.11
C LEU A 14 -0.41 4.13 -12.94
N VAL A 15 0.02 2.95 -12.47
CA VAL A 15 -0.14 1.67 -13.18
C VAL A 15 -1.13 0.73 -12.52
N PHE A 16 -1.43 0.93 -11.24
CA PHE A 16 -2.45 0.19 -10.50
C PHE A 16 -3.13 1.08 -9.48
N PHE A 17 -4.45 1.02 -9.40
CA PHE A 17 -5.24 1.72 -8.39
C PHE A 17 -6.44 0.89 -7.96
N LEU A 18 -6.49 0.56 -6.68
CA LEU A 18 -7.59 -0.11 -6.02
C LEU A 18 -8.20 0.82 -4.97
N ASP A 19 -9.51 1.06 -5.06
CA ASP A 19 -10.25 1.89 -4.10
C ASP A 19 -11.67 1.36 -3.87
N PRO A 20 -11.93 0.63 -2.78
CA PRO A 20 -13.24 0.05 -2.52
C PRO A 20 -14.36 1.07 -2.24
N ALA A 21 -14.05 2.36 -2.03
CA ALA A 21 -15.06 3.42 -2.00
C ALA A 21 -15.64 3.73 -3.39
N ASN A 22 -14.91 3.42 -4.43
CA ASN A 22 -15.38 3.56 -5.79
C ASN A 22 -16.12 2.29 -6.22
N ARG A 23 -17.43 2.39 -6.50
CA ARG A 23 -18.24 1.24 -6.91
C ARG A 23 -17.77 0.56 -8.20
N ARG A 24 -16.99 1.24 -9.03
CA ARG A 24 -16.33 0.64 -10.20
C ARG A 24 -15.17 -0.27 -9.78
N SER A 25 -14.51 0.04 -8.66
CA SER A 25 -13.47 -0.81 -8.09
C SER A 25 -14.08 -1.96 -7.29
N TYR A 26 -15.05 -1.67 -6.40
CA TYR A 26 -15.73 -2.71 -5.66
C TYR A 26 -17.21 -2.38 -5.44
N SER A 27 -18.09 -3.30 -5.79
CA SER A 27 -19.53 -3.09 -5.71
C SER A 27 -20.09 -3.09 -4.28
N GLY A 28 -19.29 -3.53 -3.31
CA GLY A 28 -19.68 -3.77 -1.92
C GLY A 28 -19.94 -5.25 -1.60
N SER A 29 -19.87 -6.13 -2.60
CA SER A 29 -20.05 -7.58 -2.45
C SER A 29 -19.34 -8.33 -3.57
N GLY A 30 -19.15 -9.64 -3.38
CA GLY A 30 -18.48 -10.51 -4.34
C GLY A 30 -17.00 -10.67 -4.06
N LEU A 31 -16.31 -11.45 -4.89
CA LEU A 31 -14.92 -11.85 -4.69
C LEU A 31 -13.93 -11.13 -5.61
N THR A 32 -14.37 -10.15 -6.38
CA THR A 32 -13.51 -9.43 -7.33
C THR A 32 -13.47 -7.95 -7.02
N ALA A 33 -12.27 -7.42 -6.82
CA ALA A 33 -12.00 -5.99 -6.74
C ALA A 33 -11.33 -5.55 -8.05
N ASN A 34 -11.96 -4.63 -8.77
CA ASN A 34 -11.48 -4.18 -10.08
C ASN A 34 -10.46 -3.07 -9.91
N GLY A 35 -9.32 -3.19 -10.56
CA GLY A 35 -8.37 -2.09 -10.66
C GLY A 35 -8.94 -0.95 -11.52
N LEU A 36 -8.92 0.26 -10.99
CA LEU A 36 -9.38 1.46 -11.67
C LEU A 36 -8.44 1.92 -12.78
N VAL A 37 -7.19 1.46 -12.71
CA VAL A 37 -6.12 1.71 -13.69
C VAL A 37 -5.42 0.38 -13.96
N GLY A 38 -4.91 0.22 -15.17
CA GLY A 38 -4.15 -0.97 -15.58
C GLY A 38 -5.00 -2.19 -15.97
N GLY A 39 -6.31 -2.18 -15.69
CA GLY A 39 -7.21 -3.30 -16.03
C GLY A 39 -6.93 -4.59 -15.27
N ILE A 40 -6.14 -4.53 -14.18
CA ILE A 40 -5.74 -5.68 -13.36
C ILE A 40 -6.69 -5.76 -12.17
N ASN A 41 -7.36 -6.89 -12.00
CA ASN A 41 -8.31 -7.11 -10.91
C ASN A 41 -7.69 -7.95 -9.79
N GLY A 42 -8.11 -7.70 -8.56
CA GLY A 42 -7.78 -8.51 -7.40
C GLY A 42 -8.89 -9.48 -7.06
N SER A 43 -8.52 -10.66 -6.58
CA SER A 43 -9.45 -11.64 -6.03
C SER A 43 -9.40 -11.61 -4.51
N LEU A 44 -10.56 -11.42 -3.86
CA LEU A 44 -10.70 -11.51 -2.41
C LEU A 44 -10.67 -12.98 -2.00
N VAL A 45 -9.82 -13.33 -1.06
CA VAL A 45 -9.55 -14.72 -0.65
C VAL A 45 -9.81 -14.88 0.85
N ASN A 46 -10.29 -16.06 1.23
CA ASN A 46 -10.50 -16.54 2.59
C ASN A 46 -11.43 -15.68 3.48
N GLY A 47 -12.27 -14.86 2.88
CA GLY A 47 -13.26 -14.11 3.66
C GLY A 47 -12.92 -12.63 3.84
N THR A 48 -11.91 -12.10 3.14
CA THR A 48 -11.63 -10.67 3.11
C THR A 48 -12.92 -9.87 3.06
N GLY A 49 -13.19 -9.11 4.12
CA GLY A 49 -14.45 -8.41 4.34
C GLY A 49 -14.49 -7.04 3.67
N PHE A 50 -15.66 -6.41 3.77
CA PHE A 50 -15.87 -5.02 3.34
C PHE A 50 -16.75 -4.28 4.35
N THR A 51 -16.45 -3.02 4.59
CA THR A 51 -17.31 -2.10 5.35
C THR A 51 -17.50 -0.80 4.58
N SER A 52 -18.68 -0.19 4.72
CA SER A 52 -18.97 1.13 4.14
C SER A 52 -18.37 2.30 4.95
N SER A 53 -17.75 2.04 6.09
CA SER A 53 -17.03 3.05 6.86
C SER A 53 -15.96 3.74 6.00
N ASN A 54 -15.74 5.03 6.22
CA ASN A 54 -14.81 5.85 5.44
C ASN A 54 -15.05 5.73 3.92
N ASN A 55 -16.34 5.71 3.52
CA ASN A 55 -16.84 5.51 2.16
C ASN A 55 -16.51 4.14 1.54
N GLY A 56 -15.87 3.24 2.27
CA GLY A 56 -15.57 1.87 1.86
C GLY A 56 -14.12 1.49 2.11
N CYS A 57 -13.92 0.36 2.79
CA CYS A 57 -12.60 -0.25 2.96
C CYS A 57 -12.71 -1.76 3.07
N PHE A 58 -11.64 -2.47 2.70
CA PHE A 58 -11.51 -3.89 2.95
C PHE A 58 -11.15 -4.14 4.41
N VAL A 59 -11.65 -5.24 4.95
CA VAL A 59 -11.44 -5.68 6.34
C VAL A 59 -10.70 -7.00 6.32
N PHE A 60 -9.63 -7.06 7.11
CA PHE A 60 -8.77 -8.22 7.26
C PHE A 60 -8.79 -8.67 8.72
N ASP A 61 -8.98 -9.96 8.97
CA ASP A 61 -9.17 -10.51 10.31
C ASP A 61 -7.86 -10.95 11.02
N GLY A 62 -6.74 -10.90 10.30
CA GLY A 62 -5.42 -11.31 10.81
C GLY A 62 -5.17 -12.81 10.76
N SER A 63 -6.10 -13.61 10.22
CA SER A 63 -5.98 -15.08 10.18
C SER A 63 -5.44 -15.57 8.84
N ASN A 64 -6.15 -15.30 7.75
CA ASN A 64 -5.78 -15.79 6.42
C ASN A 64 -6.35 -14.94 5.28
N ASP A 65 -6.96 -13.82 5.57
CA ASP A 65 -7.55 -12.90 4.59
C ASP A 65 -6.48 -12.23 3.74
N TYR A 66 -6.70 -12.18 2.43
CA TYR A 66 -5.88 -11.38 1.52
C TYR A 66 -6.59 -11.10 0.20
N ILE A 67 -6.07 -10.12 -0.55
CA ILE A 67 -6.46 -9.88 -1.93
C ILE A 67 -5.29 -10.27 -2.82
N ASN A 68 -5.54 -11.21 -3.73
CA ASN A 68 -4.57 -11.68 -4.71
C ASN A 68 -4.71 -10.88 -6.00
N VAL A 69 -3.69 -10.11 -6.37
CA VAL A 69 -3.63 -9.34 -7.60
C VAL A 69 -2.61 -9.98 -8.53
N PRO A 70 -3.00 -10.38 -9.74
CA PRO A 70 -2.06 -10.92 -10.72
C PRO A 70 -0.92 -9.95 -11.02
N SER A 71 0.11 -10.45 -11.65
CA SER A 71 1.33 -9.72 -11.92
C SER A 71 1.11 -8.32 -12.52
N ILE A 72 1.72 -7.32 -11.87
CA ILE A 72 1.81 -5.95 -12.37
C ILE A 72 3.13 -5.84 -13.12
N THR A 73 3.09 -5.96 -14.43
CA THR A 73 4.29 -6.06 -15.28
C THR A 73 4.99 -4.74 -15.57
N SER A 74 4.38 -3.62 -15.16
CA SER A 74 4.83 -2.28 -15.56
C SER A 74 5.84 -1.65 -14.60
N ILE A 75 6.31 -2.40 -13.58
CA ILE A 75 7.24 -1.88 -12.59
C ILE A 75 8.65 -2.42 -12.88
N SER A 76 9.49 -1.56 -13.39
CA SER A 76 10.91 -1.85 -13.57
C SER A 76 11.71 -0.59 -13.25
N GLY A 77 12.66 -0.66 -12.32
CA GLY A 77 13.40 0.53 -11.90
C GLY A 77 12.69 1.30 -10.77
N ASP A 78 12.56 2.60 -10.92
CA ASP A 78 11.92 3.46 -9.91
C ASP A 78 10.43 3.17 -9.77
N PHE A 79 9.92 3.26 -8.55
CA PHE A 79 8.50 3.07 -8.27
C PHE A 79 8.05 3.81 -7.02
N SER A 80 6.74 3.94 -6.88
CA SER A 80 6.10 4.41 -5.64
C SER A 80 4.88 3.55 -5.32
N VAL A 81 4.75 3.16 -4.06
CA VAL A 81 3.61 2.39 -3.55
C VAL A 81 2.98 3.14 -2.40
N LEU A 82 1.70 3.41 -2.50
CA LEU A 82 0.94 4.20 -1.56
C LEU A 82 -0.24 3.37 -1.03
N ILE A 83 -0.46 3.41 0.28
CA ILE A 83 -1.54 2.68 0.92
C ILE A 83 -2.17 3.49 2.05
N TRP A 84 -3.51 3.51 2.11
CA TRP A 84 -4.26 3.92 3.29
C TRP A 84 -4.64 2.71 4.10
N PHE A 85 -4.27 2.71 5.38
CA PHE A 85 -4.57 1.61 6.28
C PHE A 85 -4.87 2.10 7.70
N LYS A 86 -5.59 1.28 8.44
CA LYS A 86 -5.86 1.44 9.87
C LYS A 86 -5.62 0.09 10.53
N THR A 87 -4.73 0.04 11.52
CA THR A 87 -4.45 -1.19 12.25
C THR A 87 -5.58 -1.51 13.23
N ALA A 88 -5.84 -2.79 13.49
CA ALA A 88 -6.48 -3.20 14.73
C ALA A 88 -5.46 -3.05 15.89
N THR A 89 -5.96 -3.17 17.13
CA THR A 89 -5.15 -2.96 18.34
C THR A 89 -3.96 -3.90 18.47
N THR A 90 -4.00 -5.04 17.80
CA THR A 90 -2.91 -6.04 17.84
C THR A 90 -2.66 -6.61 16.45
N ASN A 91 -1.43 -6.47 16.01
CA ASN A 91 -0.90 -7.19 14.84
C ASN A 91 0.37 -7.92 15.28
N PRO A 92 0.61 -9.14 14.83
CA PRO A 92 1.88 -9.83 15.08
C PRO A 92 3.04 -9.08 14.39
N THR A 93 4.26 -9.42 14.76
CA THR A 93 5.46 -8.96 14.06
C THR A 93 5.51 -9.51 12.63
N PHE A 94 6.16 -8.76 11.74
CA PHE A 94 6.30 -9.08 10.32
C PHE A 94 5.00 -9.12 9.51
N THR A 95 3.90 -8.58 10.05
CA THR A 95 2.63 -8.43 9.34
C THR A 95 2.82 -7.65 8.03
N ARG A 96 2.10 -8.05 6.98
CA ARG A 96 2.17 -7.42 5.65
C ARG A 96 0.87 -6.70 5.31
N LEU A 97 1.00 -5.41 5.01
CA LEU A 97 -0.05 -4.62 4.35
C LEU A 97 -0.13 -4.98 2.87
N LEU A 98 1.04 -5.17 2.26
CA LEU A 98 1.18 -5.70 0.91
C LEU A 98 2.57 -6.34 0.74
N ASP A 99 2.64 -7.28 -0.18
CA ASP A 99 3.86 -8.00 -0.53
C ASP A 99 3.90 -8.26 -2.04
N PHE A 100 5.04 -7.95 -2.66
CA PHE A 100 5.28 -8.13 -4.08
C PHE A 100 6.64 -8.79 -4.26
N ASP A 101 6.63 -10.06 -4.66
CA ASP A 101 7.80 -10.91 -4.84
C ASP A 101 8.71 -11.05 -3.59
N TYR A 102 8.97 -12.29 -3.23
CA TYR A 102 9.79 -12.61 -2.07
C TYR A 102 11.29 -12.48 -2.34
N ILE A 103 11.74 -12.52 -3.60
CA ILE A 103 13.17 -12.54 -3.96
C ILE A 103 13.65 -11.15 -4.37
N ASN A 104 12.98 -10.54 -5.35
CA ASN A 104 13.33 -9.22 -5.89
C ASN A 104 12.08 -8.35 -5.98
N GLY A 105 11.58 -7.90 -4.86
CA GLY A 105 10.33 -7.16 -4.77
C GLY A 105 10.32 -6.08 -3.71
N PHE A 106 9.13 -5.69 -3.33
CA PHE A 106 8.91 -4.73 -2.25
C PHE A 106 7.79 -5.20 -1.34
N TRP A 107 7.74 -4.65 -0.15
CA TRP A 107 6.67 -4.91 0.80
C TRP A 107 6.41 -3.68 1.68
N LEU A 108 5.20 -3.55 2.17
CA LEU A 108 4.80 -2.64 3.24
C LEU A 108 4.22 -3.45 4.39
N GLY A 109 4.53 -3.07 5.62
CA GLY A 109 4.08 -3.79 6.81
C GLY A 109 4.81 -3.34 8.05
N ASN A 110 4.75 -4.16 9.10
CA ASN A 110 5.54 -3.94 10.29
C ASN A 110 6.84 -4.78 10.30
N SER A 111 7.72 -4.47 11.25
CA SER A 111 9.01 -5.14 11.45
C SER A 111 8.93 -6.23 12.51
N SER A 112 10.09 -6.59 13.08
CA SER A 112 10.19 -7.34 14.33
C SER A 112 9.56 -6.62 15.54
N SER A 113 9.15 -5.36 15.37
CA SER A 113 8.32 -4.62 16.32
C SER A 113 6.92 -4.45 15.74
N ALA A 114 5.90 -4.91 16.45
CA ALA A 114 4.49 -4.76 16.08
C ALA A 114 4.03 -3.30 16.03
N THR A 115 4.85 -2.39 16.54
CA THR A 115 4.56 -0.95 16.69
C THR A 115 5.32 -0.07 15.71
N SER A 116 6.03 -0.66 14.75
CA SER A 116 6.81 0.09 13.76
C SER A 116 6.41 -0.35 12.36
N TRP A 117 5.84 0.58 11.60
CA TRP A 117 5.33 0.35 10.25
C TRP A 117 6.21 1.04 9.21
N GLY A 118 6.32 0.42 8.07
CA GLY A 118 7.16 0.94 6.99
C GLY A 118 7.18 0.01 5.81
N GLY A 119 8.32 -0.11 5.18
CA GLY A 119 8.45 -0.99 4.04
C GLY A 119 9.89 -1.31 3.72
N GLY A 120 10.07 -2.26 2.84
CA GLY A 120 11.37 -2.69 2.39
C GLY A 120 11.40 -3.11 0.94
N ILE A 121 12.61 -3.11 0.42
CA ILE A 121 12.95 -3.66 -0.88
C ILE A 121 13.76 -4.93 -0.64
N ARG A 122 13.44 -5.98 -1.36
CA ARG A 122 14.18 -7.24 -1.33
C ARG A 122 15.11 -7.33 -2.53
N GLU A 123 16.33 -7.75 -2.26
CA GLU A 123 17.34 -7.98 -3.27
C GLU A 123 17.99 -9.33 -2.99
N SER A 124 17.81 -10.28 -3.89
CA SER A 124 18.27 -11.66 -3.69
C SER A 124 17.81 -12.27 -2.36
N GLY A 125 16.58 -11.93 -1.94
CA GLY A 125 15.98 -12.36 -0.68
C GLY A 125 16.41 -11.59 0.58
N ALA A 126 17.36 -10.65 0.50
CA ALA A 126 17.75 -9.82 1.63
C ALA A 126 16.80 -8.63 1.79
N PRO A 127 16.14 -8.44 2.93
CA PRO A 127 15.24 -7.32 3.15
C PRO A 127 16.01 -6.07 3.61
N TYR A 128 15.84 -4.98 2.89
CA TYR A 128 16.25 -3.64 3.32
C TYR A 128 15.00 -2.85 3.67
N GLY A 129 14.74 -2.63 4.96
CA GLY A 129 13.52 -1.99 5.43
C GLY A 129 13.77 -0.71 6.22
N ILE A 130 12.84 0.23 6.09
CA ILE A 130 12.75 1.46 6.87
C ILE A 130 11.43 1.45 7.62
N PHE A 131 11.47 1.71 8.91
CA PHE A 131 10.31 1.64 9.79
C PHE A 131 10.17 2.91 10.64
N ILE A 132 8.92 3.29 10.86
CA ILE A 132 8.54 4.45 11.65
C ILE A 132 7.68 3.94 12.82
N PRO A 133 8.02 4.28 14.07
CA PRO A 133 7.20 3.91 15.21
C PRO A 133 5.85 4.64 15.17
N PHE A 134 4.75 3.90 15.30
CA PHE A 134 3.43 4.41 15.65
C PHE A 134 2.51 3.26 16.10
N THR A 135 1.61 3.51 17.05
CA THR A 135 0.86 2.49 17.77
C THR A 135 -0.61 2.81 17.92
N ASP A 136 -1.09 3.84 17.23
CA ASP A 136 -2.48 4.23 17.31
C ASP A 136 -3.35 3.37 16.39
N ASN A 137 -4.63 3.32 16.70
CA ASN A 137 -5.65 2.70 15.87
C ASN A 137 -6.32 3.78 14.99
N GLU A 138 -5.48 4.54 14.27
CA GLU A 138 -5.93 5.60 13.38
C GLU A 138 -5.59 5.30 11.92
N TRP A 139 -6.15 6.07 11.02
CA TRP A 139 -5.83 5.96 9.61
C TRP A 139 -4.50 6.61 9.29
N HIS A 140 -3.67 5.90 8.54
CA HIS A 140 -2.38 6.39 8.06
C HIS A 140 -2.22 6.20 6.57
N PHE A 141 -1.54 7.15 5.96
CA PHE A 141 -1.07 7.10 4.58
C PHE A 141 0.41 6.75 4.55
N LEU A 142 0.72 5.52 4.21
CA LEU A 142 2.09 5.03 4.13
C LEU A 142 2.53 4.95 2.68
N VAL A 143 3.73 5.47 2.39
CA VAL A 143 4.29 5.50 1.04
C VAL A 143 5.71 4.97 1.06
N SER A 144 6.02 4.08 0.13
CA SER A 144 7.36 3.58 -0.17
C SER A 144 7.77 4.06 -1.56
N VAL A 145 8.92 4.68 -1.67
CA VAL A 145 9.47 5.19 -2.93
C VAL A 145 10.88 4.63 -3.14
N ARG A 146 11.11 4.02 -4.29
CA ARG A 146 12.47 3.78 -4.80
C ARG A 146 12.80 4.82 -5.87
N SER A 147 13.90 5.53 -5.67
CA SER A 147 14.47 6.47 -6.63
C SER A 147 15.94 6.12 -6.85
N ASN A 148 16.26 5.59 -8.01
CA ASN A 148 17.57 5.02 -8.33
C ASN A 148 17.96 3.94 -7.29
N THR A 149 19.02 4.21 -6.52
CA THR A 149 19.54 3.34 -5.46
C THR A 149 19.12 3.79 -4.06
N THR A 150 18.11 4.64 -3.95
CA THR A 150 17.66 5.16 -2.66
C THR A 150 16.21 4.76 -2.40
N HIS A 151 15.94 4.24 -1.21
CA HIS A 151 14.61 3.90 -0.73
C HIS A 151 14.17 4.90 0.34
N TYR A 152 12.94 5.40 0.23
CA TYR A 152 12.34 6.37 1.13
C TYR A 152 11.01 5.85 1.65
N ILE A 153 10.67 6.19 2.90
CA ILE A 153 9.34 5.99 3.50
C ILE A 153 8.76 7.34 3.89
N TYR A 154 7.47 7.53 3.58
CA TYR A 154 6.69 8.70 3.98
C TYR A 154 5.46 8.24 4.77
N ARG A 155 5.10 9.03 5.77
CA ARG A 155 3.85 8.87 6.52
C ARG A 155 3.07 10.17 6.49
N ASP A 156 1.78 10.08 6.17
CA ASP A 156 0.81 11.19 6.20
C ASP A 156 1.28 12.42 5.41
N GLY A 157 1.86 12.17 4.24
CA GLY A 157 2.37 13.20 3.34
C GLY A 157 3.72 13.80 3.72
N ILE A 158 4.31 13.38 4.84
CA ILE A 158 5.59 13.92 5.34
C ILE A 158 6.69 12.89 5.15
N ALA A 159 7.86 13.36 4.68
CA ALA A 159 9.05 12.51 4.64
C ALA A 159 9.45 12.13 6.07
N ASN A 160 9.37 10.84 6.37
CA ASN A 160 9.88 10.29 7.61
C ASN A 160 11.19 9.58 7.29
N PHE A 161 12.22 10.25 7.72
CA PHE A 161 13.61 9.96 7.54
C PHE A 161 14.03 8.52 7.44
N THR A 162 14.90 8.31 6.61
CA THR A 162 16.07 7.51 6.32
C THR A 162 15.94 6.90 4.93
N SER A 163 16.94 7.17 4.14
CA SER A 163 17.17 6.45 2.92
C SER A 163 18.07 5.25 3.23
N ASN A 164 17.70 4.10 2.77
CA ASN A 164 18.63 2.97 2.65
C ASN A 164 19.13 2.93 1.21
N THR A 165 20.39 2.58 1.02
CA THR A 165 20.91 2.25 -0.29
C THR A 165 20.39 0.87 -0.68
N VAL A 166 19.76 0.78 -1.84
CA VAL A 166 19.22 -0.44 -2.44
C VAL A 166 19.77 -0.56 -3.85
N SER A 167 19.73 -1.73 -4.45
CA SER A 167 20.15 -1.85 -5.84
C SER A 167 19.12 -1.25 -6.80
N SER A 168 19.53 -0.96 -8.01
CA SER A 168 18.66 -0.52 -9.11
C SER A 168 18.08 -1.70 -9.90
N ASN A 169 18.16 -2.93 -9.38
CA ASN A 169 17.68 -4.11 -10.07
C ASN A 169 16.19 -4.02 -10.40
N SER A 170 15.84 -4.53 -11.56
CA SER A 170 14.44 -4.67 -11.96
C SER A 170 13.70 -5.59 -11.00
N LEU A 171 12.48 -5.21 -10.66
CA LEU A 171 11.59 -6.08 -9.90
C LEU A 171 11.16 -7.26 -10.77
N SER A 172 11.02 -8.42 -10.17
CA SER A 172 10.46 -9.58 -10.86
C SER A 172 8.98 -9.35 -11.16
N ASN A 173 8.49 -9.91 -12.27
CA ASN A 173 7.05 -9.98 -12.52
C ASN A 173 6.44 -10.99 -11.54
N SER A 174 5.73 -10.51 -10.56
CA SER A 174 5.15 -11.35 -9.51
C SER A 174 3.74 -10.92 -9.14
N THR A 175 3.09 -11.76 -8.39
CA THR A 175 1.78 -11.49 -7.80
C THR A 175 1.92 -10.44 -6.69
N LEU A 176 1.05 -9.44 -6.70
CA LEU A 176 0.88 -8.56 -5.55
C LEU A 176 -0.15 -9.18 -4.60
N VAL A 177 0.22 -9.33 -3.35
CA VAL A 177 -0.70 -9.77 -2.29
C VAL A 177 -0.94 -8.60 -1.33
N ILE A 178 -2.20 -8.29 -1.04
CA ILE A 178 -2.60 -7.23 -0.13
C ILE A 178 -3.19 -7.87 1.12
N GLY A 179 -2.73 -7.46 2.30
CA GLY A 179 -3.15 -7.98 3.60
C GLY A 179 -2.39 -9.21 4.10
N SER A 180 -1.42 -9.72 3.33
CA SER A 180 -0.67 -10.94 3.66
C SER A 180 0.56 -11.08 2.75
N THR A 181 1.32 -12.17 2.93
CA THR A 181 2.23 -12.73 1.91
C THR A 181 1.54 -13.80 1.04
N GLY A 182 0.27 -14.11 1.32
CA GLY A 182 -0.43 -15.26 0.70
C GLY A 182 -0.19 -16.60 1.41
N SER A 183 0.77 -16.67 2.31
CA SER A 183 1.11 -17.89 3.08
C SER A 183 1.36 -17.63 4.56
N GLY A 184 1.08 -16.42 5.04
CA GLY A 184 1.27 -16.00 6.44
C GLY A 184 1.52 -14.50 6.55
N PHE A 185 1.93 -14.02 7.72
CA PHE A 185 2.15 -12.60 8.01
C PHE A 185 0.89 -11.74 7.77
N ASN A 186 -0.25 -12.27 8.19
CA ASN A 186 -1.58 -11.72 7.91
C ASN A 186 -1.84 -10.44 8.69
N PHE A 187 -2.43 -9.47 8.00
CA PHE A 187 -2.81 -8.18 8.56
C PHE A 187 -4.17 -8.26 9.25
N ASN A 188 -4.27 -7.62 10.42
CA ASN A 188 -5.52 -7.39 11.12
C ASN A 188 -5.85 -5.89 11.10
N GLY A 189 -6.91 -5.51 10.43
CA GLY A 189 -7.32 -4.11 10.29
C GLY A 189 -8.01 -3.80 8.98
N ASN A 190 -7.93 -2.54 8.56
CA ASN A 190 -8.61 -2.03 7.39
C ASN A 190 -7.59 -1.50 6.36
N ILE A 191 -7.80 -1.82 5.09
CA ILE A 191 -7.08 -1.23 3.96
C ILE A 191 -8.11 -0.58 3.03
N SER A 192 -7.84 0.66 2.66
CA SER A 192 -8.73 1.42 1.81
C SER A 192 -8.20 1.59 0.39
N GLN A 193 -7.16 2.38 0.21
CA GLN A 193 -6.61 2.63 -1.12
C GLN A 193 -5.24 2.00 -1.27
N VAL A 194 -4.98 1.41 -2.44
CA VAL A 194 -3.65 0.98 -2.87
C VAL A 194 -3.37 1.58 -4.23
N GLN A 195 -2.27 2.33 -4.35
CA GLN A 195 -1.81 2.94 -5.59
C GLN A 195 -0.38 2.52 -5.86
N ILE A 196 -0.08 2.20 -7.11
CA ILE A 196 1.29 1.85 -7.54
C ILE A 196 1.64 2.66 -8.78
N TYR A 197 2.80 3.30 -8.73
CA TYR A 197 3.38 4.10 -9.80
C TYR A 197 4.66 3.44 -10.29
N ASN A 198 4.89 3.48 -11.60
CA ASN A 198 6.11 2.98 -12.23
C ASN A 198 7.24 4.05 -12.29
N ARG A 199 7.19 4.99 -11.37
CA ARG A 199 8.21 6.03 -11.16
C ARG A 199 8.29 6.47 -9.71
N ALA A 200 9.38 7.09 -9.34
CA ALA A 200 9.49 7.80 -8.08
C ALA A 200 8.58 9.04 -8.09
N LEU A 201 7.67 9.15 -7.12
CA LEU A 201 6.93 10.37 -6.85
C LEU A 201 7.80 11.34 -6.06
N THR A 202 7.67 12.62 -6.38
CA THR A 202 8.25 13.70 -5.59
C THR A 202 7.51 13.89 -4.27
N GLN A 203 8.14 14.53 -3.28
CA GLN A 203 7.50 14.91 -2.02
C GLN A 203 6.20 15.72 -2.24
N GLN A 204 6.17 16.60 -3.25
CA GLN A 204 4.99 17.41 -3.56
C GLN A 204 3.84 16.56 -4.12
N GLU A 205 4.12 15.58 -4.96
CA GLU A 205 3.13 14.65 -5.50
C GLU A 205 2.58 13.71 -4.42
N ILE A 206 3.42 13.27 -3.49
CA ILE A 206 3.00 12.47 -2.33
C ILE A 206 2.06 13.31 -1.45
N LEU A 207 2.41 14.55 -1.16
CA LEU A 207 1.58 15.49 -0.42
C LEU A 207 0.26 15.80 -1.15
N GLN A 208 0.29 15.90 -2.48
CA GLN A 208 -0.91 16.05 -3.31
C GLN A 208 -1.83 14.85 -3.15
N ASN A 209 -1.33 13.62 -3.27
CA ASN A 209 -2.10 12.39 -3.09
C ASN A 209 -2.70 12.28 -1.68
N PHE A 210 -1.92 12.62 -0.66
CA PHE A 210 -2.39 12.69 0.71
C PHE A 210 -3.55 13.69 0.85
N ASN A 211 -3.36 14.95 0.41
CA ASN A 211 -4.37 16.00 0.49
C ASN A 211 -5.63 15.70 -0.34
N ALA A 212 -5.49 14.97 -1.43
CA ALA A 212 -6.62 14.55 -2.26
C ALA A 212 -7.57 13.58 -1.55
N THR A 213 -7.07 12.85 -0.55
CA THR A 213 -7.79 11.72 0.02
C THR A 213 -8.00 11.78 1.54
N ARG A 214 -7.18 12.53 2.28
CA ARG A 214 -7.15 12.53 3.75
C ARG A 214 -8.47 12.88 4.43
N PHE A 215 -9.25 13.80 3.87
CA PHE A 215 -10.55 14.22 4.43
C PHE A 215 -11.54 13.06 4.55
N ARG A 216 -11.38 11.99 3.77
CA ARG A 216 -12.18 10.77 3.84
C ARG A 216 -11.94 10.03 5.17
N TYR A 217 -10.81 10.24 5.79
CA TYR A 217 -10.38 9.58 7.03
C TYR A 217 -10.46 10.49 8.26
N GLY A 218 -10.93 11.73 8.07
CA GLY A 218 -11.09 12.69 9.16
C GLY A 218 -9.78 13.38 9.59
N ILE A 219 -8.78 13.40 8.71
CA ILE A 219 -7.45 13.97 8.97
C ILE A 219 -7.24 15.26 8.21
#